data_8b4bba0b6dc3c4572dd58a52a56ba87b
#
_entry.id   8b4bba0b6dc3c4572dd58a52a56ba87b
#
_cell.length_a   1.000
_cell.length_b   1.000
_cell.length_c   1.000
_cell.angle_alpha   90.00
_cell.angle_beta   90.00
_cell.angle_gamma   90.00
#
_symmetry.space_group_name_H-M   'P 1'
#
loop_
_entity.id
_entity.type
_entity.pdbx_description
1 polymer ?
#
loop_
_entity_poly.entity_id
_entity_poly.type
_entity_poly.pdbx_seq_one_letter_code
_entity_poly.pdbx_strand_id
1 'polypeptide(L)'
;MPRYSLSDMTHGEFAVIRDRLGLSLPEIAAELGVNARTVKRWANPDDAVPSEEHAASLRAMLASRQERLRSDVSEAKASRKRPVVLSRFDSVDSLHAHAPEFQTPRSWDAHLASLTAALDIAGIAWAISSEVHA
;
A
#
# COMPACT_ATOMS: atom_id res chain seq x y z
N MET A 1 31.34 -8.27 -6.49
CA MET A 1 29.99 -7.65 -6.52
C MET A 1 29.01 -8.57 -5.85
N PRO A 2 28.31 -8.10 -4.83
CA PRO A 2 27.23 -8.90 -4.26
C PRO A 2 26.17 -9.12 -5.32
N ARG A 3 25.76 -10.37 -5.49
CA ARG A 3 24.65 -10.71 -6.35
C ARG A 3 23.40 -10.79 -5.48
N TYR A 4 22.40 -10.01 -5.84
CA TYR A 4 21.10 -10.09 -5.19
C TYR A 4 20.22 -11.08 -5.94
N SER A 5 19.74 -12.09 -5.25
CA SER A 5 18.69 -12.95 -5.78
C SER A 5 17.36 -12.20 -5.66
N LEU A 6 16.49 -12.36 -6.66
CA LEU A 6 15.13 -11.78 -6.59
C LEU A 6 14.29 -12.40 -5.48
N SER A 7 14.67 -13.58 -4.97
CA SER A 7 13.99 -14.21 -3.83
C SER A 7 14.41 -13.59 -2.49
N ASP A 8 15.59 -12.97 -2.44
CA ASP A 8 16.10 -12.36 -1.23
C ASP A 8 15.56 -10.94 -1.08
N MET A 9 14.96 -10.65 0.06
CA MET A 9 14.48 -9.31 0.36
C MET A 9 15.52 -8.60 1.22
N THR A 10 15.91 -7.39 0.78
CA THR A 10 16.80 -6.53 1.57
C THR A 10 15.98 -5.69 2.55
N HIS A 11 16.62 -5.10 3.55
CA HIS A 11 15.99 -4.15 4.45
C HIS A 11 15.42 -2.95 3.69
N GLY A 12 16.12 -2.49 2.65
CA GLY A 12 15.64 -1.40 1.80
C GLY A 12 14.38 -1.75 1.04
N GLU A 13 14.32 -2.95 0.49
CA GLU A 13 13.11 -3.43 -0.20
C GLU A 13 11.94 -3.53 0.78
N PHE A 14 12.16 -4.07 1.96
CA PHE A 14 11.13 -4.13 3.00
C PHE A 14 10.61 -2.74 3.36
N ALA A 15 11.51 -1.77 3.55
CA ALA A 15 11.13 -0.39 3.89
C ALA A 15 10.25 0.23 2.81
N VAL A 16 10.61 0.06 1.54
CA VAL A 16 9.82 0.58 0.41
C VAL A 16 8.45 -0.08 0.34
N ILE A 17 8.39 -1.41 0.49
CA ILE A 17 7.11 -2.15 0.46
C ILE A 17 6.22 -1.69 1.61
N ARG A 18 6.77 -1.55 2.82
CA ARG A 18 6.04 -1.08 3.97
C ARG A 18 5.43 0.30 3.73
N ASP A 19 6.22 1.23 3.19
CA ASP A 19 5.74 2.59 2.90
C ASP A 19 4.65 2.58 1.84
N ARG A 20 4.81 1.78 0.81
CA ARG A 20 3.81 1.66 -0.25
C ARG A 20 2.51 1.01 0.24
N LEU A 21 2.59 0.07 1.17
CA LEU A 21 1.41 -0.54 1.79
C LEU A 21 0.76 0.39 2.83
N GLY A 22 1.52 1.35 3.36
CA GLY A 22 1.04 2.27 4.40
C GLY A 22 0.72 1.56 5.70
N LEU A 23 1.46 0.51 6.02
CA LEU A 23 1.23 -0.31 7.21
C LEU A 23 2.31 -0.09 8.26
N SER A 24 1.92 -0.10 9.54
CA SER A 24 2.85 -0.12 10.66
C SER A 24 3.46 -1.51 10.81
N LEU A 25 4.54 -1.63 11.56
CA LEU A 25 5.15 -2.93 11.83
C LEU A 25 4.19 -3.90 12.52
N PRO A 26 3.43 -3.50 13.56
CA PRO A 26 2.41 -4.37 14.13
C PRO A 26 1.32 -4.79 13.14
N GLU A 27 0.92 -3.90 12.23
CA GLU A 27 -0.09 -4.21 11.21
C GLU A 27 0.43 -5.25 10.23
N ILE A 28 1.69 -5.13 9.79
CA ILE A 28 2.33 -6.14 8.94
C ILE A 28 2.41 -7.49 9.66
N ALA A 29 2.79 -7.47 10.95
CA ALA A 29 2.86 -8.69 11.75
C ALA A 29 1.50 -9.39 11.81
N ALA A 30 0.43 -8.64 12.01
CA ALA A 30 -0.94 -9.18 12.03
C ALA A 30 -1.31 -9.79 10.67
N GLU A 31 -0.99 -9.10 9.58
CA GLU A 31 -1.30 -9.59 8.22
C GLU A 31 -0.56 -10.88 7.88
N LEU A 32 0.69 -11.00 8.32
CA LEU A 32 1.51 -12.18 8.04
C LEU A 32 1.35 -13.29 9.08
N GLY A 33 0.66 -13.03 10.18
CA GLY A 33 0.51 -13.98 11.27
C GLY A 33 1.82 -14.28 11.98
N VAL A 34 2.70 -13.28 12.09
CA VAL A 34 3.98 -13.40 12.77
C VAL A 34 4.06 -12.50 13.99
N ASN A 35 5.04 -12.73 14.84
CA ASN A 35 5.28 -11.90 16.02
C ASN A 35 5.76 -10.50 15.60
N ALA A 36 5.25 -9.47 16.26
CA ALA A 36 5.64 -8.09 15.98
C ALA A 36 7.15 -7.85 16.15
N ARG A 37 7.79 -8.55 17.08
CA ARG A 37 9.24 -8.48 17.29
C ARG A 37 10.00 -8.96 16.04
N THR A 38 9.51 -9.98 15.37
CA THR A 38 10.11 -10.49 14.12
C THR A 38 10.07 -9.42 13.02
N VAL A 39 8.93 -8.76 12.84
CA VAL A 39 8.80 -7.69 11.84
C VAL A 39 9.67 -6.49 12.20
N LYS A 40 9.78 -6.17 13.48
CA LYS A 40 10.63 -5.08 13.94
C LYS A 40 12.12 -5.32 13.57
N ARG A 41 12.57 -6.57 13.58
CA ARG A 41 13.93 -6.93 13.15
C ARG A 41 14.14 -6.61 11.67
N TRP A 42 13.14 -6.83 10.83
CA TRP A 42 13.23 -6.54 9.39
C TRP A 42 13.41 -5.05 9.10
N ALA A 43 12.95 -4.19 10.00
CA ALA A 43 13.11 -2.74 9.89
C ALA A 43 14.49 -2.26 10.36
N ASN A 44 15.25 -3.11 11.04
CA ASN A 44 16.58 -2.78 11.54
C ASN A 44 17.65 -3.26 10.55
N PRO A 45 18.43 -2.35 9.92
CA PRO A 45 19.43 -2.74 8.92
C PRO A 45 20.53 -3.68 9.44
N ASP A 46 20.72 -3.75 10.76
CA ASP A 46 21.74 -4.59 11.39
C ASP A 46 21.19 -5.95 11.84
N ASP A 47 19.95 -6.25 11.56
CA ASP A 47 19.28 -7.47 12.02
C ASP A 47 18.81 -8.33 10.84
N ALA A 48 18.01 -9.35 11.12
CA ALA A 48 17.51 -10.30 10.14
C ALA A 48 16.60 -9.65 9.09
N VAL A 49 16.64 -10.18 7.89
CA VAL A 49 15.70 -9.84 6.80
C VAL A 49 14.54 -10.84 6.80
N PRO A 50 13.42 -10.52 6.11
CA PRO A 50 12.34 -11.48 5.97
C PRO A 50 12.82 -12.79 5.33
N SER A 51 12.29 -13.92 5.79
CA SER A 51 12.52 -15.20 5.15
C SER A 51 11.95 -15.18 3.74
N GLU A 52 12.35 -16.12 2.90
CA GLU A 52 11.84 -16.26 1.54
C GLU A 52 10.31 -16.34 1.52
N GLU A 53 9.72 -17.09 2.44
CA GLU A 53 8.28 -17.24 2.57
C GLU A 53 7.60 -15.89 2.91
N HIS A 54 8.13 -15.17 3.89
CA HIS A 54 7.57 -13.87 4.28
C HIS A 54 7.81 -12.82 3.21
N ALA A 55 8.95 -12.86 2.53
CA ALA A 55 9.22 -11.97 1.40
C ALA A 55 8.21 -12.19 0.28
N ALA A 56 7.91 -13.45 -0.04
CA ALA A 56 6.90 -13.78 -1.05
C ALA A 56 5.51 -13.25 -0.67
N SER A 57 5.14 -13.37 0.60
CA SER A 57 3.85 -12.84 1.11
C SER A 57 3.79 -11.33 1.01
N LEU A 58 4.86 -10.64 1.37
CA LEU A 58 4.93 -9.16 1.27
C LEU A 58 4.83 -8.70 -0.19
N ARG A 59 5.53 -9.38 -1.10
CA ARG A 59 5.47 -9.06 -2.53
C ARG A 59 4.08 -9.34 -3.10
N ALA A 60 3.40 -10.38 -2.64
CA ALA A 60 2.03 -10.67 -3.04
C ALA A 60 1.06 -9.59 -2.57
N MET A 61 1.23 -9.07 -1.35
CA MET A 61 0.43 -7.94 -0.84
C MET A 61 0.63 -6.71 -1.73
N LEU A 62 1.88 -6.41 -2.08
CA LEU A 62 2.19 -5.27 -2.96
C LEU A 62 1.60 -5.47 -4.36
N ALA A 63 1.69 -6.67 -4.91
CA ALA A 63 1.12 -6.99 -6.22
C ALA A 63 -0.39 -6.79 -6.24
N SER A 64 -1.08 -7.16 -5.16
CA SER A 64 -2.51 -6.92 -4.99
C SER A 64 -2.84 -5.43 -5.00
N ARG A 65 -2.03 -4.62 -4.33
CA ARG A 65 -2.17 -3.15 -4.34
C ARG A 65 -1.94 -2.56 -5.72
N GLN A 66 -0.95 -3.07 -6.45
CA GLN A 66 -0.66 -2.63 -7.81
C GLN A 66 -1.80 -2.95 -8.77
N GLU A 67 -2.44 -4.11 -8.62
CA GLU A 67 -3.59 -4.48 -9.42
C GLU A 67 -4.77 -3.55 -9.16
N ARG A 68 -5.04 -3.22 -7.90
CA ARG A 68 -6.05 -2.24 -7.53
C ARG A 68 -5.72 -0.87 -8.13
N LEU A 69 -4.45 -0.48 -8.09
CA LEU A 69 -4.01 0.80 -8.65
C LEU A 69 -4.26 0.87 -10.15
N ARG A 70 -3.92 -0.17 -10.90
CA ARG A 70 -4.19 -0.24 -12.34
C ARG A 70 -5.68 -0.11 -12.64
N SER A 71 -6.51 -0.79 -11.86
CA SER A 71 -7.97 -0.73 -11.99
C SER A 71 -8.48 0.68 -11.76
N ASP A 72 -8.03 1.34 -10.69
CA ASP A 72 -8.46 2.70 -10.36
C ASP A 72 -7.98 3.73 -11.38
N VAL A 73 -6.77 3.59 -11.91
CA VAL A 73 -6.26 4.45 -13.00
C VAL A 73 -7.11 4.27 -14.26
N SER A 74 -7.42 3.03 -14.60
CA SER A 74 -8.24 2.71 -15.78
C SER A 74 -9.64 3.31 -15.66
N GLU A 75 -10.25 3.19 -14.48
CA GLU A 75 -11.56 3.77 -14.20
C GLU A 75 -11.53 5.30 -14.30
N ALA A 76 -10.49 5.93 -13.75
CA ALA A 76 -10.31 7.38 -13.83
C ALA A 76 -10.17 7.87 -15.28
N LYS A 77 -9.41 7.14 -16.10
CA LYS A 77 -9.25 7.45 -17.52
C LYS A 77 -10.57 7.36 -18.29
N ALA A 78 -11.42 6.41 -17.93
CA ALA A 78 -12.72 6.20 -18.55
C ALA A 78 -13.78 7.20 -18.09
N SER A 79 -13.58 7.85 -16.95
CA SER A 79 -14.53 8.83 -16.40
C SER A 79 -14.59 10.09 -17.27
N ARG A 80 -15.81 10.56 -17.53
CA ARG A 80 -16.04 11.82 -18.25
C ARG A 80 -16.05 13.03 -17.33
N LYS A 81 -16.19 12.80 -16.03
CA LYS A 81 -16.21 13.90 -15.05
C LYS A 81 -14.77 14.31 -14.72
N ARG A 82 -14.53 15.62 -14.75
CA ARG A 82 -13.26 16.23 -14.37
C ARG A 82 -13.52 17.41 -13.44
N PRO A 83 -12.76 17.55 -12.35
CA PRO A 83 -11.72 16.59 -11.90
C PRO A 83 -12.33 15.26 -11.46
N VAL A 84 -11.53 14.21 -11.49
CA VAL A 84 -11.89 12.92 -10.86
C VAL A 84 -11.86 13.13 -9.36
N VAL A 85 -12.96 12.82 -8.68
CA VAL A 85 -13.05 13.01 -7.22
C VAL A 85 -12.75 11.68 -6.53
N LEU A 86 -11.74 11.71 -5.68
CA LEU A 86 -11.30 10.56 -4.88
C LEU A 86 -11.68 10.79 -3.42
N SER A 87 -12.10 9.75 -2.73
CA SER A 87 -12.54 9.85 -1.34
C SER A 87 -11.42 9.49 -0.36
N ARG A 88 -11.31 10.27 0.70
CA ARG A 88 -10.44 9.98 1.84
C ARG A 88 -11.29 9.61 3.04
N PHE A 89 -10.82 8.70 3.87
CA PHE A 89 -11.56 8.19 5.03
C PHE A 89 -10.79 8.43 6.32
N ASP A 90 -11.50 8.81 7.38
CA ASP A 90 -10.92 9.07 8.70
C ASP A 90 -11.12 7.91 9.68
N SER A 91 -11.95 6.92 9.34
CA SER A 91 -12.22 5.77 10.19
C SER A 91 -12.09 4.46 9.43
N VAL A 92 -11.78 3.39 10.16
CA VAL A 92 -11.73 2.03 9.60
C VAL A 92 -13.09 1.60 9.08
N ASP A 93 -14.15 1.91 9.82
CA ASP A 93 -15.51 1.51 9.45
C ASP A 93 -15.94 2.12 8.12
N SER A 94 -15.71 3.42 7.95
CA SER A 94 -16.04 4.12 6.70
C SER A 94 -15.19 3.61 5.54
N LEU A 95 -13.89 3.40 5.77
CA LEU A 95 -13.00 2.83 4.78
C LEU A 95 -13.48 1.44 4.34
N HIS A 96 -13.82 0.57 5.29
CA HIS A 96 -14.21 -0.79 4.99
C HIS A 96 -15.56 -0.88 4.29
N ALA A 97 -16.43 0.10 4.49
CA ALA A 97 -17.68 0.19 3.72
C ALA A 97 -17.41 0.46 2.24
N HIS A 98 -16.28 1.09 1.91
CA HIS A 98 -15.89 1.45 0.55
C HIS A 98 -14.83 0.49 -0.04
N ALA A 99 -13.81 0.17 0.73
CA ALA A 99 -12.66 -0.62 0.28
C ALA A 99 -12.17 -1.55 1.41
N PRO A 100 -12.87 -2.68 1.62
CA PRO A 100 -12.57 -3.57 2.75
C PRO A 100 -11.21 -4.27 2.66
N GLU A 101 -10.58 -4.30 1.49
CA GLU A 101 -9.25 -4.87 1.29
C GLU A 101 -8.12 -4.03 1.88
N PHE A 102 -8.39 -2.77 2.23
CA PHE A 102 -7.39 -1.89 2.87
C PHE A 102 -7.55 -1.97 4.38
N GLN A 103 -6.44 -2.19 5.10
CA GLN A 103 -6.45 -2.44 6.53
C GLN A 103 -6.80 -1.19 7.34
N THR A 104 -6.27 -0.03 6.94
CA THR A 104 -6.38 1.21 7.72
C THR A 104 -6.53 2.42 6.81
N PRO A 105 -7.04 3.56 7.32
CA PRO A 105 -7.05 4.81 6.57
C PRO A 105 -5.66 5.20 6.04
N ARG A 106 -4.59 4.92 6.79
CA ARG A 106 -3.23 5.19 6.35
C ARG A 106 -2.82 4.34 5.14
N SER A 107 -3.23 3.06 5.10
CA SER A 107 -2.95 2.22 3.94
C SER A 107 -3.73 2.69 2.71
N TRP A 108 -4.95 3.18 2.90
CA TRP A 108 -5.72 3.80 1.83
C TRP A 108 -5.07 5.11 1.37
N ASP A 109 -4.58 5.96 2.29
CA ASP A 109 -3.86 7.18 1.95
C ASP A 109 -2.60 6.89 1.11
N ALA A 110 -1.88 5.81 1.42
CA ALA A 110 -0.73 5.38 0.62
C ALA A 110 -1.17 5.00 -0.81
N HIS A 111 -2.31 4.34 -0.95
CA HIS A 111 -2.90 4.04 -2.26
C HIS A 111 -3.28 5.33 -3.01
N LEU A 112 -3.92 6.28 -2.32
CA LEU A 112 -4.29 7.58 -2.92
C LEU A 112 -3.04 8.34 -3.38
N ALA A 113 -1.95 8.30 -2.62
CA ALA A 113 -0.70 8.94 -3.00
C ALA A 113 -0.17 8.35 -4.33
N SER A 114 -0.22 7.04 -4.48
CA SER A 114 0.20 6.36 -5.71
C SER A 114 -0.75 6.68 -6.87
N LEU A 115 -2.05 6.67 -6.60
CA LEU A 115 -3.08 6.93 -7.61
C LEU A 115 -2.99 8.36 -8.13
N THR A 116 -2.89 9.35 -7.23
CA THR A 116 -2.79 10.76 -7.65
C THR A 116 -1.52 11.02 -8.43
N ALA A 117 -0.40 10.42 -8.05
CA ALA A 117 0.84 10.52 -8.82
C ALA A 117 0.69 9.94 -10.24
N ALA A 118 0.02 8.80 -10.36
CA ALA A 118 -0.25 8.19 -11.67
C ALA A 118 -1.17 9.05 -12.53
N LEU A 119 -2.20 9.66 -11.92
CA LEU A 119 -3.11 10.56 -12.63
C LEU A 119 -2.40 11.83 -13.09
N ASP A 120 -1.50 12.38 -12.28
CA ASP A 120 -0.67 13.53 -12.67
C ASP A 120 0.15 13.22 -13.92
N ILE A 121 0.80 12.04 -13.94
CA ILE A 121 1.60 11.61 -15.10
C ILE A 121 0.71 11.46 -16.34
N ALA A 122 -0.51 10.99 -16.18
CA ALA A 122 -1.47 10.82 -17.27
C ALA A 122 -2.16 12.13 -17.68
N GLY A 123 -1.90 13.23 -16.97
CA GLY A 123 -2.53 14.53 -17.25
C GLY A 123 -3.99 14.59 -16.85
N ILE A 124 -4.42 13.80 -15.88
CA ILE A 124 -5.80 13.73 -15.42
C ILE A 124 -5.94 14.53 -14.12
N ALA A 125 -6.76 15.58 -14.14
CA ALA A 125 -7.04 16.37 -12.95
C ALA A 125 -7.83 15.57 -11.94
N TRP A 126 -7.47 15.71 -10.66
CA TRP A 126 -8.13 15.05 -9.55
C TRP A 126 -8.36 15.99 -8.38
N ALA A 127 -9.29 15.62 -7.53
CA ALA A 127 -9.56 16.29 -6.26
C ALA A 127 -9.85 15.24 -5.19
N ILE A 128 -9.56 15.60 -3.96
CA ILE A 128 -9.85 14.74 -2.80
C ILE A 128 -11.05 15.32 -2.05
N SER A 129 -12.06 14.48 -1.80
CA SER A 129 -13.14 14.85 -0.90
C SER A 129 -12.92 14.17 0.45
N SER A 130 -13.05 14.96 1.50
CA SER A 130 -13.10 14.39 2.85
C SER A 130 -14.43 13.70 3.03
N GLU A 131 -14.41 12.57 3.73
CA GLU A 131 -15.61 11.86 4.07
C GLU A 131 -16.52 12.75 4.92
N VAL A 132 -17.79 12.80 4.55
CA VAL A 132 -18.81 13.42 5.38
C VAL A 132 -19.41 12.31 6.23
N HIS A 133 -19.19 12.38 7.53
CA HIS A 133 -19.86 11.49 8.47
C HIS A 133 -21.34 11.85 8.49
N ALA A 134 -22.15 10.94 7.97
CA ALA A 134 -23.58 11.08 8.09
C ALA A 134 -24.03 10.63 9.46
#